data_f40134e04199cd080d02e9c0b9170672
#
_entry.id   f40134e04199cd080d02e9c0b9170672
#
_cell.length_a   1.000
_cell.length_b   1.000
_cell.length_c   1.000
_cell.angle_alpha   90.00
_cell.angle_beta   90.00
_cell.angle_gamma   90.00
#
_symmetry.space_group_name_H-M   'P 1'
#
loop_
_entity.id
_entity.type
_entity.pdbx_description
1 polymer ?
#
loop_
_entity_poly.entity_id
_entity_poly.type
_entity_poly.pdbx_seq_one_letter_code
_entity_poly.pdbx_strand_id
1 'polypeptide(L)'
;MFAAPVSAEPALLNQDTFLRAKQATVGVLEDTQDQRTPDSPGKILVRGTGFHLRDGYIVTARHAAEKHDATTGTVIPKHIHILTTNLHELPAELVGDSAFMDVVVYRVVEAHRAKLPASASFASEDVQTGQQVFTVGYPMGWGPTMAFGRLGNTNTFLQTVDTRLLQADVAACSGNSGGGLFNDRGEVVGIMHAIIQTERDDSTARCSRMAFAIPAILANRIVNAALEGKPLTFSKMGIHMMPVKDGTKWRMAVKDVAEPAKSAGIQKHDIIIAIEDTEINDAAHLKNYLIERTTPGQRVAVKVRRIDADLTFTVVLGGG
;
A
#
# COMPACT_ATOMS: atom_id res chain seq x y z
N MET A 1 42.67 -9.88 24.49
CA MET A 1 41.47 -10.76 24.55
C MET A 1 40.26 -9.89 24.36
N PHE A 2 39.81 -9.73 23.10
CA PHE A 2 38.64 -8.90 22.80
C PHE A 2 37.40 -9.80 22.87
N ALA A 3 36.52 -9.52 23.83
CA ALA A 3 35.22 -10.17 23.88
C ALA A 3 34.42 -9.73 22.64
N ALA A 4 34.02 -10.69 21.80
CA ALA A 4 33.08 -10.44 20.73
C ALA A 4 31.76 -9.95 21.32
N PRO A 5 31.07 -8.97 20.69
CA PRO A 5 29.76 -8.56 21.14
C PRO A 5 28.81 -9.75 21.03
N VAL A 6 28.16 -10.08 22.14
CA VAL A 6 27.07 -11.04 22.19
C VAL A 6 26.02 -10.54 21.20
N SER A 7 25.79 -11.31 20.15
CA SER A 7 24.70 -11.04 19.23
C SER A 7 23.40 -11.05 20.04
N ALA A 8 22.70 -9.92 20.10
CA ALA A 8 21.38 -9.87 20.69
C ALA A 8 20.54 -10.97 19.99
N GLU A 9 19.99 -11.89 20.77
CA GLU A 9 19.00 -12.84 20.29
C GLU A 9 17.92 -12.05 19.53
N PRO A 10 17.43 -12.54 18.39
CA PRO A 10 16.33 -11.89 17.70
C PRO A 10 15.19 -11.78 18.71
N ALA A 11 14.78 -10.55 19.01
CA ALA A 11 13.69 -10.29 19.95
C ALA A 11 12.52 -11.17 19.53
N LEU A 12 12.12 -12.11 20.38
CA LEU A 12 10.93 -12.91 20.19
C LEU A 12 9.78 -11.92 19.97
N LEU A 13 9.20 -11.96 18.79
CA LEU A 13 8.08 -11.10 18.44
C LEU A 13 7.05 -11.15 19.55
N ASN A 14 6.75 -10.02 20.16
CA ASN A 14 5.92 -9.94 21.35
C ASN A 14 4.51 -10.46 21.02
N GLN A 15 4.04 -11.45 21.77
CA GLN A 15 2.70 -12.04 21.59
C GLN A 15 1.59 -10.98 21.63
N ASP A 16 1.75 -9.92 22.45
CA ASP A 16 0.80 -8.81 22.53
C ASP A 16 0.71 -8.02 21.20
N THR A 17 1.82 -7.88 20.49
CA THR A 17 1.85 -7.23 19.17
C THR A 17 1.02 -8.01 18.16
N PHE A 18 1.16 -9.32 18.13
CA PHE A 18 0.35 -10.18 17.27
C PHE A 18 -1.13 -10.14 17.62
N LEU A 19 -1.44 -10.18 18.90
CA LEU A 19 -2.82 -10.14 19.37
C LEU A 19 -3.49 -8.82 18.97
N ARG A 20 -2.80 -7.68 19.13
CA ARG A 20 -3.31 -6.37 18.71
C ARG A 20 -3.52 -6.28 17.20
N ALA A 21 -2.55 -6.71 16.39
CA ALA A 21 -2.69 -6.73 14.94
C ALA A 21 -3.86 -7.61 14.51
N LYS A 22 -4.02 -8.79 15.13
CA LYS A 22 -5.16 -9.67 14.91
C LYS A 22 -6.47 -8.98 15.27
N GLN A 23 -6.55 -8.33 16.43
CA GLN A 23 -7.75 -7.64 16.90
C GLN A 23 -8.12 -6.42 16.02
N ALA A 24 -7.12 -5.74 15.45
CA ALA A 24 -7.35 -4.65 14.52
C ALA A 24 -7.82 -5.12 13.13
N THR A 25 -7.64 -6.41 12.80
CA THR A 25 -8.03 -6.98 11.51
C THR A 25 -9.53 -7.26 11.48
N VAL A 26 -10.16 -7.00 10.34
CA VAL A 26 -11.59 -7.25 10.09
C VAL A 26 -11.77 -8.00 8.77
N GLY A 27 -12.81 -8.82 8.70
CA GLY A 27 -13.28 -9.38 7.45
C GLY A 27 -14.21 -8.39 6.73
N VAL A 28 -14.06 -8.23 5.43
CA VAL A 28 -15.02 -7.51 4.57
C VAL A 28 -16.05 -8.54 4.09
N LEU A 29 -17.31 -8.31 4.44
CA LEU A 29 -18.37 -9.27 4.14
C LEU A 29 -18.91 -9.06 2.73
N GLU A 30 -19.23 -10.17 2.08
CA GLU A 30 -20.09 -10.14 0.90
C GLU A 30 -21.52 -9.77 1.33
N ASP A 31 -22.16 -8.91 0.54
CA ASP A 31 -23.54 -8.50 0.82
C ASP A 31 -24.50 -9.64 0.47
N THR A 32 -24.82 -10.43 1.46
CA THR A 32 -25.79 -11.53 1.36
C THR A 32 -27.05 -11.28 2.19
N GLN A 33 -27.25 -10.00 2.61
CA GLN A 33 -28.39 -9.68 3.50
C GLN A 33 -29.74 -10.05 2.89
N ASP A 34 -29.92 -9.92 1.58
CA ASP A 34 -31.15 -10.29 0.89
C ASP A 34 -31.42 -11.81 0.88
N GLN A 35 -30.43 -12.63 1.23
CA GLN A 35 -30.55 -14.09 1.28
C GLN A 35 -30.72 -14.64 2.70
N ARG A 36 -30.67 -13.77 3.72
CA ARG A 36 -30.81 -14.18 5.12
C ARG A 36 -32.26 -14.13 5.55
N THR A 37 -32.79 -15.27 5.96
CA THR A 37 -34.10 -15.37 6.62
C THR A 37 -33.89 -15.85 8.04
N PRO A 38 -34.85 -15.62 8.98
CA PRO A 38 -34.78 -16.15 10.34
C PRO A 38 -34.54 -17.68 10.40
N ASP A 39 -35.07 -18.41 9.43
CA ASP A 39 -34.97 -19.90 9.34
C ASP A 39 -33.73 -20.33 8.54
N SER A 40 -33.10 -19.41 7.82
CA SER A 40 -31.86 -19.66 7.05
C SER A 40 -30.92 -18.47 7.25
N PRO A 41 -30.15 -18.45 8.34
CA PRO A 41 -29.29 -17.30 8.70
C PRO A 41 -28.22 -17.00 7.66
N GLY A 42 -28.16 -17.77 6.60
CA GLY A 42 -27.21 -17.60 5.53
C GLY A 42 -25.77 -17.97 5.94
N LYS A 43 -24.93 -18.10 4.95
CA LYS A 43 -23.49 -18.30 5.16
C LYS A 43 -22.81 -16.94 5.25
N ILE A 44 -22.08 -16.68 6.32
CA ILE A 44 -21.19 -15.52 6.39
C ILE A 44 -20.06 -15.75 5.40
N LEU A 45 -19.99 -14.95 4.34
CA LEU A 45 -18.93 -15.01 3.35
C LEU A 45 -18.01 -13.80 3.54
N VAL A 46 -16.80 -14.07 3.96
CA VAL A 46 -15.74 -13.06 4.02
C VAL A 46 -15.07 -13.03 2.65
N ARG A 47 -15.20 -11.92 1.95
CA ARG A 47 -14.70 -11.69 0.60
C ARG A 47 -13.27 -11.18 0.58
N GLY A 48 -12.91 -10.38 1.58
CA GLY A 48 -11.61 -9.75 1.72
C GLY A 48 -11.30 -9.41 3.16
N THR A 49 -10.16 -8.82 3.36
CA THR A 49 -9.65 -8.38 4.65
C THR A 49 -9.55 -6.87 4.69
N GLY A 50 -9.68 -6.29 5.87
CA GLY A 50 -9.39 -4.89 6.15
C GLY A 50 -8.78 -4.77 7.53
N PHE A 51 -8.47 -3.55 7.94
CA PHE A 51 -8.05 -3.28 9.30
C PHE A 51 -8.63 -1.96 9.81
N HIS A 52 -8.91 -1.93 11.10
CA HIS A 52 -9.32 -0.73 11.81
C HIS A 52 -8.10 0.14 12.09
N LEU A 53 -8.11 1.37 11.57
CA LEU A 53 -7.01 2.32 11.76
C LEU A 53 -7.18 3.10 13.07
N ARG A 54 -8.18 3.95 13.16
CA ARG A 54 -8.56 4.73 14.36
C ARG A 54 -9.97 5.29 14.15
N ASP A 55 -10.62 5.72 15.20
CA ASP A 55 -11.90 6.45 15.15
C ASP A 55 -12.99 5.76 14.30
N GLY A 56 -12.91 4.42 14.20
CA GLY A 56 -13.83 3.62 13.41
C GLY A 56 -13.50 3.54 11.92
N TYR A 57 -12.38 4.09 11.45
CA TYR A 57 -11.99 4.01 10.05
C TYR A 57 -11.44 2.62 9.72
N ILE A 58 -11.99 2.03 8.67
CA ILE A 58 -11.60 0.74 8.13
C ILE A 58 -10.93 0.97 6.78
N VAL A 59 -9.73 0.45 6.64
CA VAL A 59 -8.97 0.47 5.39
C VAL A 59 -8.97 -0.91 4.79
N THR A 60 -9.23 -1.02 3.48
CA THR A 60 -9.17 -2.28 2.74
C THR A 60 -8.77 -2.04 1.28
N ALA A 61 -8.51 -3.11 0.52
CA ALA A 61 -8.32 -3.01 -0.92
C ALA A 61 -9.67 -2.68 -1.59
N ARG A 62 -9.61 -1.81 -2.61
CA ARG A 62 -10.81 -1.39 -3.35
C ARG A 62 -11.50 -2.57 -4.01
N HIS A 63 -10.74 -3.45 -4.69
CA HIS A 63 -11.28 -4.65 -5.34
C HIS A 63 -11.90 -5.65 -4.34
N ALA A 64 -11.49 -5.66 -3.07
CA ALA A 64 -12.09 -6.50 -2.04
C ALA A 64 -13.48 -6.00 -1.60
N ALA A 65 -13.77 -4.71 -1.79
CA ALA A 65 -15.08 -4.12 -1.48
C ALA A 65 -15.98 -3.95 -2.72
N GLU A 66 -15.43 -4.02 -3.93
CA GLU A 66 -16.18 -3.82 -5.19
C GLU A 66 -17.35 -4.79 -5.32
N LYS A 67 -18.46 -4.28 -5.88
CA LYS A 67 -19.61 -5.07 -6.30
C LYS A 67 -19.77 -4.94 -7.80
N HIS A 68 -20.23 -6.03 -8.42
CA HIS A 68 -20.61 -6.00 -9.83
C HIS A 68 -22.09 -5.61 -9.92
N ASP A 69 -22.36 -4.47 -10.54
CA ASP A 69 -23.71 -4.02 -10.90
C ASP A 69 -23.92 -4.30 -12.37
N ALA A 70 -25.02 -4.98 -12.71
CA ALA A 70 -25.32 -5.41 -14.09
C ALA A 70 -25.50 -4.23 -15.05
N THR A 71 -25.85 -3.05 -14.53
CA THR A 71 -26.16 -1.85 -15.36
C THR A 71 -24.97 -0.91 -15.44
N THR A 72 -24.26 -0.71 -14.32
CA THR A 72 -23.19 0.31 -14.19
C THR A 72 -21.79 -0.30 -14.17
N GLY A 73 -21.66 -1.62 -14.19
CA GLY A 73 -20.38 -2.32 -14.09
C GLY A 73 -19.88 -2.44 -12.65
N THR A 74 -18.58 -2.33 -12.44
CA THR A 74 -17.97 -2.43 -11.09
C THR A 74 -18.14 -1.11 -10.34
N VAL A 75 -18.74 -1.18 -9.14
CA VAL A 75 -19.00 -0.01 -8.27
C VAL A 75 -18.45 -0.24 -6.87
N ILE A 76 -18.09 0.86 -6.20
CA ILE A 76 -17.79 0.85 -4.77
C ILE A 76 -19.09 1.11 -4.00
N PRO A 77 -19.54 0.17 -3.16
CA PRO A 77 -20.78 0.33 -2.40
C PRO A 77 -20.65 1.43 -1.35
N LYS A 78 -21.71 2.22 -1.17
CA LYS A 78 -21.78 3.24 -0.12
C LYS A 78 -21.78 2.66 1.29
N HIS A 79 -22.26 1.44 1.43
CA HIS A 79 -22.35 0.71 2.70
C HIS A 79 -21.79 -0.68 2.53
N ILE A 80 -21.02 -1.13 3.51
CA ILE A 80 -20.54 -2.51 3.64
C ILE A 80 -20.81 -3.01 5.06
N HIS A 81 -20.66 -4.31 5.24
CA HIS A 81 -20.55 -4.91 6.56
C HIS A 81 -19.16 -5.48 6.77
N ILE A 82 -18.66 -5.33 7.97
CA ILE A 82 -17.39 -5.92 8.40
C ILE A 82 -17.63 -6.90 9.54
N LEU A 83 -16.77 -7.91 9.62
CA LEU A 83 -16.75 -8.89 10.70
C LEU A 83 -15.51 -8.64 11.57
N THR A 84 -15.70 -8.36 12.84
CA THR A 84 -14.59 -8.24 13.81
C THR A 84 -14.11 -9.63 14.24
N THR A 85 -12.93 -9.69 14.84
CA THR A 85 -12.39 -10.94 15.40
C THR A 85 -13.20 -11.49 16.57
N ASN A 86 -14.05 -10.65 17.19
CA ASN A 86 -15.00 -11.06 18.22
C ASN A 86 -16.38 -11.41 17.62
N LEU A 87 -16.44 -11.66 16.31
CA LEU A 87 -17.63 -12.07 15.57
C LEU A 87 -18.78 -11.04 15.60
N HIS A 88 -18.49 -9.76 15.84
CA HIS A 88 -19.48 -8.70 15.63
C HIS A 88 -19.53 -8.32 14.17
N GLU A 89 -20.70 -8.39 13.56
CA GLU A 89 -20.99 -7.78 12.27
C GLU A 89 -21.35 -6.31 12.48
N LEU A 90 -20.62 -5.41 11.82
CA LEU A 90 -20.77 -3.97 12.00
C LEU A 90 -20.96 -3.28 10.64
N PRO A 91 -21.95 -2.39 10.49
CA PRO A 91 -22.13 -1.58 9.29
C PRO A 91 -21.08 -0.48 9.22
N ALA A 92 -20.59 -0.23 8.01
CA ALA A 92 -19.65 0.83 7.73
C ALA A 92 -20.00 1.59 6.44
N GLU A 93 -19.76 2.89 6.43
CA GLU A 93 -20.10 3.82 5.36
C GLU A 93 -18.84 4.27 4.61
N LEU A 94 -18.97 4.44 3.29
CA LEU A 94 -17.88 4.89 2.43
C LEU A 94 -17.44 6.31 2.82
N VAL A 95 -16.14 6.48 3.00
CA VAL A 95 -15.49 7.78 3.23
C VAL A 95 -14.83 8.27 1.93
N GLY A 96 -14.12 7.40 1.26
CA GLY A 96 -13.46 7.70 -0.01
C GLY A 96 -12.67 6.52 -0.53
N ASP A 97 -12.31 6.57 -1.81
CA ASP A 97 -11.53 5.53 -2.46
C ASP A 97 -10.53 6.10 -3.46
N SER A 98 -9.58 5.27 -3.84
CA SER A 98 -8.63 5.54 -4.93
C SER A 98 -8.55 4.32 -5.84
N ALA A 99 -9.12 4.42 -7.03
CA ALA A 99 -9.00 3.40 -8.06
C ALA A 99 -7.55 3.24 -8.54
N PHE A 100 -6.80 4.35 -8.58
CA PHE A 100 -5.40 4.38 -9.00
C PHE A 100 -4.49 3.53 -8.08
N MET A 101 -4.83 3.45 -6.78
CA MET A 101 -4.03 2.74 -5.77
C MET A 101 -4.73 1.52 -5.19
N ASP A 102 -5.92 1.19 -5.67
CA ASP A 102 -6.70 0.07 -5.15
C ASP A 102 -6.92 0.12 -3.62
N VAL A 103 -7.20 1.29 -3.08
CA VAL A 103 -7.48 1.49 -1.65
C VAL A 103 -8.84 2.13 -1.47
N VAL A 104 -9.59 1.67 -0.48
CA VAL A 104 -10.86 2.27 -0.06
C VAL A 104 -10.92 2.40 1.46
N VAL A 105 -11.55 3.46 1.92
CA VAL A 105 -11.75 3.79 3.33
C VAL A 105 -13.23 3.82 3.63
N TYR A 106 -13.65 3.06 4.63
CA TYR A 106 -14.98 3.10 5.22
C TYR A 106 -14.90 3.58 6.66
N ARG A 107 -16.04 3.96 7.23
CA ARG A 107 -16.14 4.31 8.65
C ARG A 107 -17.29 3.54 9.29
N VAL A 108 -17.01 2.83 10.35
CA VAL A 108 -18.04 2.12 11.13
C VAL A 108 -19.03 3.14 11.69
N VAL A 109 -20.32 2.86 11.57
CA VAL A 109 -21.41 3.68 12.10
C VAL A 109 -21.19 3.93 13.59
N GLU A 110 -21.35 5.16 14.04
CA GLU A 110 -20.94 5.64 15.37
C GLU A 110 -21.47 4.77 16.52
N ALA A 111 -22.72 4.39 16.46
CA ALA A 111 -23.37 3.54 17.47
C ALA A 111 -22.68 2.17 17.68
N HIS A 112 -21.84 1.74 16.74
CA HIS A 112 -21.19 0.44 16.76
C HIS A 112 -19.67 0.49 16.99
N ARG A 113 -19.06 1.69 17.01
CA ARG A 113 -17.58 1.84 17.11
C ARG A 113 -16.99 1.25 18.38
N ALA A 114 -17.72 1.30 19.48
CA ALA A 114 -17.29 0.70 20.76
C ALA A 114 -17.10 -0.82 20.70
N LYS A 115 -17.60 -1.49 19.64
CA LYS A 115 -17.43 -2.93 19.40
C LYS A 115 -16.15 -3.28 18.64
N LEU A 116 -15.39 -2.29 18.15
CA LEU A 116 -14.10 -2.49 17.50
C LEU A 116 -13.05 -2.81 18.57
N PRO A 117 -12.37 -3.97 18.52
CA PRO A 117 -11.55 -4.43 19.65
C PRO A 117 -10.20 -3.71 19.75
N ALA A 118 -9.59 -3.32 18.65
CA ALA A 118 -8.29 -2.63 18.62
C ALA A 118 -8.15 -1.81 17.34
N SER A 119 -7.13 -0.97 17.27
CA SER A 119 -6.73 -0.25 16.07
C SER A 119 -5.27 -0.50 15.73
N ALA A 120 -4.92 -0.45 14.45
CA ALA A 120 -3.57 -0.41 13.93
C ALA A 120 -3.15 1.03 13.64
N SER A 121 -1.86 1.23 13.40
CA SER A 121 -1.29 2.48 12.88
C SER A 121 -0.39 2.17 11.69
N PHE A 122 -0.24 3.13 10.78
CA PHE A 122 0.78 3.02 9.74
C PHE A 122 2.17 3.22 10.33
N ALA A 123 3.15 2.46 9.83
CA ALA A 123 4.55 2.70 10.13
C ALA A 123 4.98 4.06 9.57
N SER A 124 5.78 4.80 10.36
CA SER A 124 6.36 6.09 9.96
C SER A 124 7.69 5.95 9.23
N GLU A 125 8.36 4.81 9.41
CA GLU A 125 9.67 4.52 8.83
C GLU A 125 9.56 3.72 7.54
N ASP A 126 10.50 3.95 6.64
CA ASP A 126 10.64 3.13 5.44
C ASP A 126 11.06 1.70 5.79
N VAL A 127 10.49 0.77 5.07
CA VAL A 127 10.82 -0.65 5.20
C VAL A 127 12.06 -1.02 4.38
N GLN A 128 12.75 -2.07 4.80
CA GLN A 128 13.96 -2.57 4.16
C GLN A 128 13.78 -4.02 3.70
N THR A 129 14.47 -4.37 2.60
CA THR A 129 14.57 -5.76 2.15
C THR A 129 15.19 -6.62 3.27
N GLY A 130 14.63 -7.79 3.49
CA GLY A 130 15.02 -8.71 4.58
C GLY A 130 14.29 -8.45 5.91
N GLN A 131 13.59 -7.33 6.08
CA GLN A 131 12.82 -7.02 7.29
C GLN A 131 11.76 -8.09 7.55
N GLN A 132 11.61 -8.50 8.80
CA GLN A 132 10.54 -9.40 9.23
C GLN A 132 9.19 -8.72 9.11
N VAL A 133 8.23 -9.44 8.57
CA VAL A 133 6.85 -8.99 8.43
C VAL A 133 5.90 -10.15 8.69
N PHE A 134 4.67 -9.81 9.04
CA PHE A 134 3.57 -10.77 9.08
C PHE A 134 2.30 -10.15 8.54
N THR A 135 1.38 -10.96 8.08
CA THR A 135 0.03 -10.52 7.69
C THR A 135 -1.02 -11.23 8.51
N VAL A 136 -2.14 -10.58 8.70
CA VAL A 136 -3.34 -11.14 9.31
C VAL A 136 -4.49 -10.96 8.34
N GLY A 137 -5.26 -12.01 8.07
CA GLY A 137 -6.34 -11.92 7.10
C GLY A 137 -7.26 -13.13 7.11
N TYR A 138 -8.16 -13.13 6.15
CA TYR A 138 -9.17 -14.17 5.97
C TYR A 138 -8.94 -14.95 4.66
N PRO A 139 -7.83 -15.73 4.57
CA PRO A 139 -7.54 -16.51 3.37
C PRO A 139 -8.70 -17.41 3.02
N MET A 140 -9.22 -17.32 1.79
CA MET A 140 -10.37 -18.09 1.30
C MET A 140 -11.63 -17.97 2.18
N GLY A 141 -11.76 -16.84 2.88
CA GLY A 141 -12.87 -16.60 3.81
C GLY A 141 -12.71 -17.23 5.20
N TRP A 142 -11.58 -17.88 5.47
CA TRP A 142 -11.25 -18.49 6.76
C TRP A 142 -10.37 -17.57 7.60
N GLY A 143 -10.59 -17.51 8.87
CA GLY A 143 -9.70 -16.76 9.70
C GLY A 143 -10.35 -16.06 10.90
N PRO A 144 -9.67 -15.06 11.48
CA PRO A 144 -8.41 -14.48 11.00
C PRO A 144 -7.20 -15.41 11.18
N THR A 145 -6.40 -15.54 10.12
CA THR A 145 -5.19 -16.36 10.07
C THR A 145 -3.97 -15.45 9.96
N MET A 146 -2.88 -15.84 10.63
CA MET A 146 -1.59 -15.14 10.58
C MET A 146 -0.60 -15.92 9.73
N ALA A 147 0.17 -15.18 8.92
CA ALA A 147 1.29 -15.73 8.15
C ALA A 147 2.53 -14.85 8.33
N PHE A 148 3.69 -15.47 8.49
CA PHE A 148 4.96 -14.83 8.79
C PHE A 148 5.93 -14.95 7.61
N GLY A 149 6.78 -13.92 7.44
CA GLY A 149 7.76 -13.90 6.37
C GLY A 149 8.69 -12.72 6.42
N ARG A 150 9.24 -12.36 5.25
CA ARG A 150 10.18 -11.25 5.10
C ARG A 150 9.88 -10.46 3.83
N LEU A 151 10.25 -9.19 3.83
CA LEU A 151 10.28 -8.39 2.61
C LEU A 151 11.41 -8.87 1.69
N GLY A 152 11.05 -9.28 0.48
CA GLY A 152 11.99 -9.69 -0.55
C GLY A 152 12.47 -8.52 -1.41
N ASN A 153 11.57 -7.55 -1.66
CA ASN A 153 11.87 -6.36 -2.45
C ASN A 153 10.94 -5.21 -2.03
N THR A 154 11.49 -4.03 -1.89
CA THR A 154 10.72 -2.82 -1.52
C THR A 154 10.36 -1.94 -2.71
N ASN A 155 10.76 -2.33 -3.92
CA ASN A 155 10.57 -1.53 -5.14
C ASN A 155 10.19 -2.42 -6.33
N THR A 156 9.10 -3.18 -6.21
CA THR A 156 8.56 -4.04 -7.26
C THR A 156 7.42 -3.34 -8.00
N PHE A 157 7.26 -3.64 -9.28
CA PHE A 157 6.20 -3.09 -10.13
C PHE A 157 5.37 -4.22 -10.72
N LEU A 158 4.06 -4.09 -10.63
CA LEU A 158 3.09 -4.90 -11.37
C LEU A 158 2.35 -4.03 -12.38
N GLN A 159 1.86 -4.63 -13.45
CA GLN A 159 1.10 -3.89 -14.49
C GLN A 159 -0.26 -3.38 -13.97
N THR A 160 -0.73 -3.89 -12.85
CA THR A 160 -2.03 -3.57 -12.25
C THR A 160 -2.05 -2.27 -11.45
N VAL A 161 -0.89 -1.78 -11.02
CA VAL A 161 -0.76 -0.51 -10.28
C VAL A 161 0.41 0.30 -10.81
N ASP A 162 0.20 1.59 -10.90
CA ASP A 162 1.15 2.52 -11.51
C ASP A 162 2.18 3.10 -10.52
N THR A 163 2.41 2.38 -9.41
CA THR A 163 3.38 2.70 -8.36
C THR A 163 4.13 1.46 -7.91
N ARG A 164 5.18 1.66 -7.10
CA ARG A 164 5.87 0.53 -6.50
C ARG A 164 4.98 -0.24 -5.53
N LEU A 165 5.30 -1.51 -5.38
CA LEU A 165 4.75 -2.40 -4.37
C LEU A 165 5.87 -3.00 -3.54
N LEU A 166 5.55 -3.35 -2.31
CA LEU A 166 6.38 -4.20 -1.46
C LEU A 166 6.13 -5.65 -1.86
N GLN A 167 7.18 -6.38 -2.19
CA GLN A 167 7.11 -7.83 -2.37
C GLN A 167 7.49 -8.51 -1.05
N ALA A 168 6.64 -9.40 -0.58
CA ALA A 168 6.87 -10.16 0.64
C ALA A 168 6.82 -11.68 0.35
N ASP A 169 7.75 -12.42 0.92
CA ASP A 169 7.69 -13.87 1.04
C ASP A 169 6.85 -14.21 2.29
N VAL A 170 5.54 -14.15 2.11
CA VAL A 170 4.56 -14.45 3.15
C VAL A 170 3.42 -15.25 2.53
N ALA A 171 2.96 -16.29 3.20
CA ALA A 171 1.84 -17.06 2.69
C ALA A 171 0.57 -16.20 2.63
N ALA A 172 0.02 -16.03 1.45
CA ALA A 172 -1.19 -15.27 1.20
C ALA A 172 -2.07 -15.97 0.16
N CYS A 173 -3.37 -15.85 0.33
CA CYS A 173 -4.38 -16.41 -0.58
C CYS A 173 -5.40 -15.34 -0.95
N SER A 174 -6.27 -15.65 -1.92
CA SER A 174 -7.51 -14.90 -2.13
C SER A 174 -8.23 -14.69 -0.80
N GLY A 175 -8.68 -13.47 -0.52
CA GLY A 175 -9.26 -13.10 0.78
C GLY A 175 -8.29 -12.37 1.72
N ASN A 176 -6.96 -12.44 1.51
CA ASN A 176 -6.01 -11.59 2.25
C ASN A 176 -5.97 -10.13 1.75
N SER A 177 -6.50 -9.86 0.55
CA SER A 177 -6.55 -8.52 -0.06
C SER A 177 -7.18 -7.50 0.87
N GLY A 178 -6.50 -6.35 1.05
CA GLY A 178 -6.89 -5.27 1.95
C GLY A 178 -6.41 -5.42 3.39
N GLY A 179 -5.91 -6.59 3.79
CA GLY A 179 -5.33 -6.82 5.11
C GLY A 179 -4.00 -6.07 5.30
N GLY A 180 -3.63 -5.85 6.55
CA GLY A 180 -2.35 -5.25 6.89
C GLY A 180 -1.19 -6.22 6.68
N LEU A 181 -0.09 -5.71 6.11
CA LEU A 181 1.24 -6.27 6.25
C LEU A 181 1.91 -5.51 7.39
N PHE A 182 2.27 -6.20 8.45
CA PHE A 182 2.75 -5.61 9.71
C PHE A 182 4.24 -5.85 9.92
N ASN A 183 4.91 -4.91 10.59
CA ASN A 183 6.27 -5.11 11.11
C ASN A 183 6.25 -5.77 12.51
N ASP A 184 7.42 -5.96 13.10
CA ASP A 184 7.62 -6.53 14.45
C ASP A 184 7.05 -5.65 15.58
N ARG A 185 6.75 -4.37 15.32
CA ARG A 185 6.07 -3.47 16.26
C ARG A 185 4.54 -3.50 16.12
N GLY A 186 4.00 -4.26 15.15
CA GLY A 186 2.56 -4.31 14.86
C GLY A 186 2.04 -3.10 14.09
N GLU A 187 2.92 -2.33 13.49
CA GLU A 187 2.56 -1.22 12.62
C GLU A 187 2.36 -1.73 11.19
N VAL A 188 1.39 -1.18 10.47
CA VAL A 188 1.11 -1.50 9.08
C VAL A 188 2.18 -0.89 8.20
N VAL A 189 2.99 -1.72 7.55
CA VAL A 189 4.00 -1.33 6.55
C VAL A 189 3.45 -1.35 5.13
N GLY A 190 2.32 -2.02 4.91
CA GLY A 190 1.63 -2.04 3.62
C GLY A 190 0.24 -2.66 3.70
N ILE A 191 -0.54 -2.48 2.61
CA ILE A 191 -1.86 -3.08 2.42
C ILE A 191 -1.72 -4.22 1.42
N MET A 192 -2.11 -5.43 1.80
CA MET A 192 -2.07 -6.60 0.92
C MET A 192 -2.92 -6.35 -0.32
N HIS A 193 -2.30 -6.45 -1.51
CA HIS A 193 -2.94 -6.11 -2.77
C HIS A 193 -3.10 -7.31 -3.70
N ALA A 194 -2.02 -8.04 -3.96
CA ALA A 194 -1.99 -9.10 -4.97
C ALA A 194 -1.07 -10.25 -4.58
N ILE A 195 -1.27 -11.37 -5.24
CA ILE A 195 -0.36 -12.53 -5.25
C ILE A 195 -0.02 -12.89 -6.69
N ILE A 196 1.20 -13.38 -6.95
CA ILE A 196 1.53 -14.02 -8.22
C ILE A 196 1.42 -15.53 -8.05
N GLN A 197 0.68 -16.15 -8.94
CA GLN A 197 0.57 -17.60 -9.04
C GLN A 197 1.56 -18.14 -10.05
N THR A 198 2.21 -19.22 -9.68
CA THR A 198 3.16 -19.94 -10.55
C THR A 198 2.48 -20.92 -11.50
N GLU A 199 1.24 -21.32 -11.23
CA GLU A 199 0.50 -22.26 -12.07
C GLU A 199 -0.89 -21.71 -12.40
N ARG A 200 -1.33 -21.92 -13.64
CA ARG A 200 -2.71 -21.66 -14.06
C ARG A 200 -3.54 -22.86 -13.67
N ASP A 201 -4.06 -22.84 -12.45
CA ASP A 201 -5.13 -23.74 -12.05
C ASP A 201 -6.46 -22.99 -12.19
N ASP A 202 -7.46 -23.63 -12.79
CA ASP A 202 -8.82 -23.09 -12.94
C ASP A 202 -9.60 -23.01 -11.60
N SER A 203 -8.95 -23.38 -10.49
CA SER A 203 -9.53 -23.21 -9.16
C SER A 203 -9.66 -21.73 -8.80
N THR A 204 -10.80 -21.35 -8.25
CA THR A 204 -11.08 -19.98 -7.80
C THR A 204 -10.29 -19.59 -6.55
N ALA A 205 -9.77 -20.56 -5.80
CA ALA A 205 -8.99 -20.35 -4.58
C ALA A 205 -7.48 -20.33 -4.90
N ARG A 206 -6.85 -19.21 -4.66
CA ARG A 206 -5.47 -18.95 -5.07
C ARG A 206 -4.61 -18.61 -3.88
N CYS A 207 -3.49 -19.32 -3.71
CA CYS A 207 -2.49 -19.07 -2.67
C CYS A 207 -1.09 -18.98 -3.27
N SER A 208 -0.23 -18.15 -2.68
CA SER A 208 1.16 -17.97 -3.06
C SER A 208 1.99 -17.52 -1.87
N ARG A 209 3.31 -17.71 -1.96
CA ARG A 209 4.26 -17.04 -1.06
C ARG A 209 4.84 -15.76 -1.68
N MET A 210 4.55 -15.47 -2.92
CA MET A 210 4.94 -14.20 -3.56
C MET A 210 3.75 -13.24 -3.49
N ALA A 211 3.71 -12.47 -2.41
CA ALA A 211 2.66 -11.52 -2.11
C ALA A 211 3.15 -10.08 -2.32
N PHE A 212 2.23 -9.19 -2.68
CA PHE A 212 2.51 -7.78 -2.94
C PHE A 212 1.60 -6.90 -2.10
N ALA A 213 2.17 -5.83 -1.57
CA ALA A 213 1.46 -4.87 -0.75
C ALA A 213 1.72 -3.43 -1.19
N ILE A 214 0.70 -2.59 -1.11
CA ILE A 214 0.80 -1.14 -1.31
C ILE A 214 1.56 -0.56 -0.12
N PRO A 215 2.65 0.21 -0.31
CA PRO A 215 3.44 0.76 0.80
C PRO A 215 2.62 1.64 1.73
N ALA A 216 2.89 1.56 3.04
CA ALA A 216 2.19 2.36 4.07
C ALA A 216 2.29 3.86 3.83
N ILE A 217 3.43 4.37 3.37
CA ILE A 217 3.63 5.79 3.06
C ILE A 217 2.61 6.28 2.03
N LEU A 218 2.32 5.46 1.03
CA LEU A 218 1.36 5.76 -0.01
C LEU A 218 -0.08 5.59 0.48
N ALA A 219 -0.35 4.47 1.16
CA ALA A 219 -1.66 4.18 1.75
C ALA A 219 -2.10 5.29 2.71
N ASN A 220 -1.19 5.80 3.55
CA ASN A 220 -1.47 6.88 4.49
C ASN A 220 -1.84 8.19 3.78
N ARG A 221 -1.22 8.51 2.64
CA ARG A 221 -1.62 9.69 1.84
C ARG A 221 -3.05 9.56 1.31
N ILE A 222 -3.41 8.38 0.81
CA ILE A 222 -4.76 8.11 0.29
C ILE A 222 -5.79 8.22 1.42
N VAL A 223 -5.49 7.59 2.56
CA VAL A 223 -6.37 7.64 3.73
C VAL A 223 -6.57 9.09 4.20
N ASN A 224 -5.51 9.86 4.35
CA ASN A 224 -5.60 11.25 4.77
C ASN A 224 -6.39 12.11 3.77
N ALA A 225 -6.18 11.94 2.47
CA ALA A 225 -6.96 12.65 1.44
C ALA A 225 -8.46 12.30 1.55
N ALA A 226 -8.79 11.02 1.73
CA ALA A 226 -10.17 10.57 1.93
C ALA A 226 -10.79 11.17 3.20
N LEU A 227 -10.05 11.19 4.32
CA LEU A 227 -10.51 11.77 5.58
C LEU A 227 -10.74 13.27 5.50
N GLU A 228 -9.94 13.98 4.72
CA GLU A 228 -10.07 15.42 4.49
C GLU A 228 -11.12 15.77 3.43
N GLY A 229 -11.69 14.77 2.75
CA GLY A 229 -12.61 14.98 1.62
C GLY A 229 -11.96 15.70 0.43
N LYS A 230 -10.63 15.58 0.30
CA LYS A 230 -9.85 16.21 -0.76
C LYS A 230 -9.47 15.22 -1.84
N PRO A 231 -9.43 15.65 -3.11
CA PRO A 231 -8.89 14.80 -4.16
C PRO A 231 -7.41 14.51 -3.90
N LEU A 232 -7.00 13.26 -4.10
CA LEU A 232 -5.59 12.89 -4.06
C LEU A 232 -4.91 13.44 -5.31
N THR A 233 -3.94 14.33 -5.11
CA THR A 233 -3.14 14.93 -6.18
C THR A 233 -1.69 14.51 -6.05
N PHE A 234 -1.02 14.30 -7.18
CA PHE A 234 0.39 13.92 -7.22
C PHE A 234 1.24 15.01 -7.87
N SER A 235 2.49 15.08 -7.44
CA SER A 235 3.44 16.01 -8.02
C SER A 235 3.89 15.57 -9.40
N LYS A 236 4.08 16.54 -10.29
CA LYS A 236 4.69 16.37 -11.61
C LYS A 236 5.92 17.24 -11.74
N MET A 237 7.00 16.69 -12.29
CA MET A 237 8.24 17.44 -12.58
C MET A 237 8.35 17.82 -14.06
N GLY A 238 7.70 17.11 -14.95
CA GLY A 238 7.76 17.37 -16.38
C GLY A 238 9.02 16.81 -17.04
N ILE A 239 9.54 15.68 -16.56
CA ILE A 239 10.73 15.02 -17.10
C ILE A 239 10.34 13.63 -17.62
N HIS A 240 10.75 13.34 -18.86
CA HIS A 240 10.81 11.98 -19.40
C HIS A 240 12.27 11.55 -19.46
N MET A 241 12.56 10.36 -18.96
CA MET A 241 13.93 9.85 -18.88
C MET A 241 14.16 8.68 -19.81
N MET A 242 15.43 8.47 -20.18
CA MET A 242 15.90 7.30 -20.92
C MET A 242 17.20 6.78 -20.29
N PRO A 243 17.45 5.45 -20.34
CA PRO A 243 18.71 4.92 -19.84
C PRO A 243 19.87 5.33 -20.76
N VAL A 244 20.98 5.72 -20.16
CA VAL A 244 22.24 6.06 -20.83
C VAL A 244 23.40 5.40 -20.11
N LYS A 245 24.46 5.11 -20.83
CA LYS A 245 25.70 4.59 -20.26
C LYS A 245 26.60 5.76 -19.86
N ASP A 246 26.93 5.86 -18.58
CA ASP A 246 27.85 6.83 -18.00
C ASP A 246 29.06 6.07 -17.43
N GLY A 247 30.12 6.01 -18.19
CA GLY A 247 31.26 5.15 -17.90
C GLY A 247 30.87 3.68 -17.87
N THR A 248 31.00 3.02 -16.72
CA THR A 248 30.60 1.61 -16.50
C THR A 248 29.19 1.46 -15.92
N LYS A 249 28.52 2.55 -15.54
CA LYS A 249 27.20 2.54 -14.90
C LYS A 249 26.11 2.93 -15.88
N TRP A 250 24.91 2.34 -15.68
CA TRP A 250 23.71 2.83 -16.32
C TRP A 250 23.12 3.95 -15.46
N ARG A 251 22.74 5.04 -16.11
CA ARG A 251 22.11 6.22 -15.51
C ARG A 251 20.87 6.61 -16.31
N MET A 252 20.10 7.56 -15.77
CA MET A 252 18.92 8.06 -16.44
C MET A 252 19.16 9.50 -16.90
N ALA A 253 19.14 9.71 -18.21
CA ALA A 253 19.22 11.04 -18.79
C ALA A 253 17.83 11.56 -19.17
N VAL A 254 17.67 12.86 -19.16
CA VAL A 254 16.47 13.56 -19.61
C VAL A 254 16.32 13.40 -21.13
N LYS A 255 15.32 12.63 -21.55
CA LYS A 255 14.94 12.48 -22.96
C LYS A 255 14.15 13.68 -23.44
N ASP A 256 13.13 14.08 -22.67
CA ASP A 256 12.27 15.21 -22.91
C ASP A 256 12.00 15.97 -21.61
N VAL A 257 11.88 17.30 -21.72
CA VAL A 257 11.62 18.18 -20.58
C VAL A 257 10.45 19.11 -20.91
N ALA A 258 9.52 19.21 -19.99
CA ALA A 258 8.38 20.11 -20.00
C ALA A 258 8.34 20.91 -18.68
N GLU A 259 7.33 21.77 -18.53
CA GLU A 259 7.11 22.47 -17.27
C GLU A 259 6.76 21.48 -16.13
N PRO A 260 7.23 21.74 -14.91
CA PRO A 260 8.00 22.90 -14.46
C PRO A 260 9.54 22.75 -14.57
N ALA A 261 10.08 21.58 -14.85
CA ALA A 261 11.53 21.35 -14.89
C ALA A 261 12.24 22.24 -15.93
N LYS A 262 11.56 22.50 -17.07
CA LYS A 262 12.10 23.36 -18.13
C LYS A 262 12.38 24.79 -17.65
N SER A 263 11.42 25.42 -16.96
CA SER A 263 11.59 26.76 -16.40
C SER A 263 12.62 26.80 -15.28
N ALA A 264 12.86 25.69 -14.58
CA ALA A 264 13.91 25.57 -13.58
C ALA A 264 15.31 25.46 -14.19
N GLY A 265 15.44 25.24 -15.51
CA GLY A 265 16.73 25.18 -16.21
C GLY A 265 17.24 23.75 -16.49
N ILE A 266 16.47 22.72 -16.19
CA ILE A 266 16.78 21.34 -16.58
C ILE A 266 16.63 21.20 -18.10
N GLN A 267 17.55 20.49 -18.74
CA GLN A 267 17.65 20.36 -20.19
C GLN A 267 17.69 18.90 -20.64
N LYS A 268 17.43 18.67 -21.93
CA LYS A 268 17.67 17.37 -22.56
C LYS A 268 19.13 16.96 -22.35
N HIS A 269 19.34 15.69 -22.13
CA HIS A 269 20.62 15.01 -21.88
C HIS A 269 21.23 15.28 -20.49
N ASP A 270 20.61 16.07 -19.62
CA ASP A 270 21.00 16.10 -18.21
C ASP A 270 20.84 14.71 -17.60
N ILE A 271 21.84 14.21 -16.89
CA ILE A 271 21.75 12.95 -16.15
C ILE A 271 21.23 13.29 -14.76
N ILE A 272 20.07 12.75 -14.40
CA ILE A 272 19.50 12.93 -13.06
C ILE A 272 20.32 12.11 -12.05
N ILE A 273 20.81 12.78 -11.01
CA ILE A 273 21.61 12.16 -9.96
C ILE A 273 20.78 11.96 -8.69
N ALA A 274 20.15 13.03 -8.20
CA ALA A 274 19.39 13.00 -6.95
C ALA A 274 18.27 14.03 -6.93
N ILE A 275 17.30 13.81 -6.06
CA ILE A 275 16.31 14.79 -5.62
C ILE A 275 16.45 14.92 -4.11
N GLU A 276 16.69 16.13 -3.62
CA GLU A 276 17.16 16.37 -2.25
C GLU A 276 18.34 15.42 -1.96
N ASP A 277 18.28 14.67 -0.88
CA ASP A 277 19.31 13.71 -0.49
C ASP A 277 19.07 12.28 -1.06
N THR A 278 18.06 12.10 -1.91
CA THR A 278 17.69 10.77 -2.44
C THR A 278 18.29 10.56 -3.83
N GLU A 279 19.19 9.59 -3.97
CA GLU A 279 19.76 9.19 -5.26
C GLU A 279 18.67 8.59 -6.16
N ILE A 280 18.63 9.03 -7.43
CA ILE A 280 17.67 8.55 -8.43
C ILE A 280 18.38 7.61 -9.41
N ASN A 281 18.04 6.34 -9.36
CA ASN A 281 18.69 5.29 -10.16
C ASN A 281 17.93 4.96 -11.45
N ASP A 282 16.61 5.16 -11.47
CA ASP A 282 15.75 4.89 -12.63
C ASP A 282 14.51 5.78 -12.65
N ALA A 283 13.74 5.69 -13.74
CA ALA A 283 12.52 6.48 -13.93
C ALA A 283 11.42 6.15 -12.93
N ALA A 284 11.34 4.88 -12.51
CA ALA A 284 10.37 4.44 -11.53
C ALA A 284 10.71 5.01 -10.14
N HIS A 285 12.00 5.05 -9.79
CA HIS A 285 12.47 5.65 -8.55
C HIS A 285 12.12 7.15 -8.48
N LEU A 286 12.33 7.91 -9.57
CA LEU A 286 11.88 9.29 -9.67
C LEU A 286 10.36 9.41 -9.46
N LYS A 287 9.58 8.60 -10.19
CA LYS A 287 8.12 8.62 -10.11
C LYS A 287 7.64 8.33 -8.68
N ASN A 288 8.18 7.29 -8.04
CA ASN A 288 7.82 6.93 -6.68
C ASN A 288 8.17 8.05 -5.69
N TYR A 289 9.35 8.66 -5.82
CA TYR A 289 9.74 9.78 -4.98
C TYR A 289 8.71 10.92 -5.05
N LEU A 290 8.32 11.30 -6.28
CA LEU A 290 7.32 12.36 -6.48
C LEU A 290 5.95 11.98 -5.89
N ILE A 291 5.51 10.76 -6.09
CA ILE A 291 4.21 10.28 -5.62
C ILE A 291 4.17 10.14 -4.09
N GLU A 292 5.23 9.63 -3.49
CA GLU A 292 5.23 9.26 -2.07
C GLU A 292 5.66 10.41 -1.15
N ARG A 293 6.59 11.26 -1.59
CA ARG A 293 7.33 12.17 -0.71
C ARG A 293 7.13 13.63 -1.00
N THR A 294 6.37 13.98 -2.05
CA THR A 294 6.19 15.38 -2.42
C THR A 294 4.72 15.75 -2.61
N THR A 295 4.45 17.05 -2.59
CA THR A 295 3.14 17.63 -2.88
C THR A 295 3.26 18.68 -3.98
N PRO A 296 2.20 18.89 -4.79
CA PRO A 296 2.15 19.99 -5.75
C PRO A 296 2.49 21.33 -5.09
N GLY A 297 3.28 22.16 -5.78
CA GLY A 297 3.76 23.43 -5.27
C GLY A 297 5.03 23.34 -4.38
N GLN A 298 5.43 22.14 -3.97
CA GLN A 298 6.66 21.96 -3.20
C GLN A 298 7.89 22.31 -4.05
N ARG A 299 8.87 22.95 -3.42
CA ARG A 299 10.19 23.22 -4.00
C ARG A 299 11.12 22.06 -3.67
N VAL A 300 11.79 21.51 -4.69
CA VAL A 300 12.76 20.42 -4.51
C VAL A 300 14.06 20.75 -5.22
N ALA A 301 15.18 20.38 -4.61
CA ALA A 301 16.50 20.49 -5.22
C ALA A 301 16.74 19.25 -6.09
N VAL A 302 17.00 19.45 -7.38
CA VAL A 302 17.30 18.38 -8.33
C VAL A 302 18.76 18.50 -8.74
N LYS A 303 19.56 17.49 -8.38
CA LYS A 303 20.96 17.40 -8.77
C LYS A 303 21.07 16.66 -10.10
N VAL A 304 21.71 17.28 -11.06
CA VAL A 304 21.96 16.71 -12.39
C VAL A 304 23.44 16.80 -12.74
N ARG A 305 23.89 15.91 -13.63
CA ARG A 305 25.17 16.06 -14.33
C ARG A 305 24.92 16.48 -15.76
N ARG A 306 25.52 17.63 -16.14
CA ARG A 306 25.49 18.17 -17.49
C ARG A 306 26.91 18.19 -18.04
N ILE A 307 27.17 17.34 -19.04
CA ILE A 307 28.53 17.07 -19.54
C ILE A 307 29.38 16.57 -18.36
N ASP A 308 30.34 17.35 -17.86
CA ASP A 308 31.25 16.98 -16.77
C ASP A 308 30.98 17.77 -15.46
N ALA A 309 29.91 18.57 -15.39
CA ALA A 309 29.59 19.40 -14.24
C ALA A 309 28.35 18.92 -13.50
N ASP A 310 28.42 18.78 -12.19
CA ASP A 310 27.27 18.59 -11.31
C ASP A 310 26.60 19.94 -11.03
N LEU A 311 25.33 20.07 -11.37
CA LEU A 311 24.51 21.26 -11.18
C LEU A 311 23.31 20.92 -10.30
N THR A 312 22.82 21.91 -9.57
CA THR A 312 21.60 21.78 -8.77
C THR A 312 20.57 22.82 -9.19
N PHE A 313 19.37 22.37 -9.50
CA PHE A 313 18.24 23.21 -9.87
C PHE A 313 17.13 23.10 -8.83
N THR A 314 16.53 24.23 -8.48
CA THR A 314 15.32 24.23 -7.64
C THR A 314 14.09 24.18 -8.54
N VAL A 315 13.32 23.09 -8.45
CA VAL A 315 12.09 22.89 -9.22
C VAL A 315 10.89 23.10 -8.30
N VAL A 316 9.92 23.92 -8.72
CA VAL A 316 8.60 24.01 -8.05
C VAL A 316 7.69 23.02 -8.73
N LEU A 317 7.33 21.96 -8.02
CA LEU A 317 6.56 20.83 -8.59
C LEU A 317 5.15 21.25 -9.03
N GLY A 318 4.74 20.81 -10.21
CA GLY A 318 3.37 20.96 -10.69
C GLY A 318 2.42 19.95 -10.04
N GLY A 319 1.11 20.15 -10.24
CA GLY A 319 0.07 19.19 -9.90
C GLY A 319 -0.48 18.45 -11.12
N GLY A 320 -1.03 17.27 -10.88
CA GLY A 320 -1.71 16.48 -11.92
C GLY A 320 -2.62 15.41 -11.35
#